data_50c1d9c93ce6502fa358a7f34689953c
#
_entry.id   50c1d9c93ce6502fa358a7f34689953c
#
_cell.length_a   1.000
_cell.length_b   1.000
_cell.length_c   1.000
_cell.angle_alpha   90.00
_cell.angle_beta   90.00
_cell.angle_gamma   90.00
#
_symmetry.space_group_name_H-M   'P 1'
#
loop_
_entity.id
_entity.type
_entity.pdbx_description
1 polymer ?
#
loop_
_entity_poly.entity_id
_entity_poly.type
_entity_poly.pdbx_seq_one_letter_code
_entity_poly.pdbx_strand_id
1 'polypeptide(L)'
;DKLMYSSYVSEIISIFGVEDDPSSKEVYDLFYKVLDRIASAKSKKDVMIAVIKFQLKMMLIVGFGLEFDSCLCCREEILNEDMYFSIQMGGVVCEECNKDLGVKLKLHHKMRDFMQAMMQFDFNFESEYDKKATDKVCEVCFNLLNEYIQSHTDKKIKSISVLNA
;
A
#
# COMPACT_ATOMS: atom_id res chain seq x y z
N ASP A 1 -16.76 8.31 -6.53
CA ASP A 1 -15.41 7.84 -6.15
C ASP A 1 -15.37 7.19 -4.75
N LYS A 2 -15.92 7.82 -3.68
CA LYS A 2 -15.90 7.26 -2.31
C LYS A 2 -16.53 5.86 -2.25
N LEU A 3 -17.68 5.66 -2.88
CA LEU A 3 -18.36 4.37 -2.90
C LEU A 3 -17.51 3.27 -3.56
N MET A 4 -16.84 3.61 -4.66
CA MET A 4 -15.98 2.66 -5.39
C MET A 4 -14.77 2.23 -4.55
N TYR A 5 -14.11 3.16 -3.89
CA TYR A 5 -13.01 2.85 -2.97
C TYR A 5 -13.45 2.10 -1.72
N SER A 6 -14.64 2.41 -1.19
CA SER A 6 -15.22 1.63 -0.09
C SER A 6 -15.54 0.19 -0.50
N SER A 7 -16.02 -0.01 -1.73
CA SER A 7 -16.24 -1.35 -2.30
C SER A 7 -14.93 -2.12 -2.46
N TYR A 8 -13.87 -1.45 -2.92
CA TYR A 8 -12.53 -2.03 -3.00
C TYR A 8 -12.02 -2.49 -1.63
N VAL A 9 -12.09 -1.62 -0.63
CA VAL A 9 -11.69 -1.94 0.75
C VAL A 9 -12.46 -3.16 1.28
N SER A 10 -13.78 -3.18 1.08
CA SER A 10 -14.65 -4.28 1.51
C SER A 10 -14.29 -5.60 0.81
N GLU A 11 -13.96 -5.55 -0.47
CA GLU A 11 -13.53 -6.72 -1.24
C GLU A 11 -12.20 -7.29 -0.71
N ILE A 12 -11.21 -6.42 -0.43
CA ILE A 12 -9.93 -6.85 0.16
C ILE A 12 -10.14 -7.52 1.53
N ILE A 13 -10.97 -6.94 2.39
CA ILE A 13 -11.33 -7.55 3.68
C ILE A 13 -11.98 -8.92 3.48
N SER A 14 -12.90 -9.06 2.51
CA SER A 14 -13.55 -10.34 2.20
C SER A 14 -12.58 -11.40 1.66
N ILE A 15 -11.51 -10.99 0.98
CA ILE A 15 -10.51 -11.90 0.42
C ILE A 15 -9.55 -12.41 1.51
N PHE A 16 -9.05 -11.53 2.36
CA PHE A 16 -7.98 -11.81 3.31
C PHE A 16 -8.44 -11.97 4.77
N GLY A 17 -9.65 -11.49 5.10
CA GLY A 17 -10.21 -11.65 6.43
C GLY A 17 -10.56 -13.12 6.71
N VAL A 18 -10.11 -13.63 7.85
CA VAL A 18 -10.41 -14.98 8.31
C VAL A 18 -11.26 -14.88 9.57
N GLU A 19 -12.42 -15.54 9.58
CA GLU A 19 -13.26 -15.65 10.77
C GLU A 19 -12.49 -16.43 11.86
N ASP A 20 -12.64 -16.01 13.11
CA ASP A 20 -12.01 -16.63 14.30
C ASP A 20 -10.46 -16.57 14.34
N ASP A 21 -9.83 -15.73 13.50
CA ASP A 21 -8.41 -15.47 13.57
C ASP A 21 -8.08 -14.43 14.66
N PRO A 22 -6.95 -14.56 15.39
CA PRO A 22 -6.53 -13.56 16.38
C PRO A 22 -6.42 -12.14 15.82
N SER A 23 -6.14 -11.98 14.53
CA SER A 23 -6.04 -10.69 13.85
C SER A 23 -7.39 -10.07 13.47
N SER A 24 -8.52 -10.79 13.63
CA SER A 24 -9.84 -10.30 13.18
C SER A 24 -10.25 -8.99 13.85
N LYS A 25 -9.85 -8.75 15.09
CA LYS A 25 -10.08 -7.47 15.77
C LYS A 25 -9.31 -6.33 15.10
N GLU A 26 -8.04 -6.54 14.76
CA GLU A 26 -7.20 -5.53 14.09
C GLU A 26 -7.74 -5.23 12.69
N VAL A 27 -8.17 -6.25 11.96
CA VAL A 27 -8.81 -6.11 10.65
C VAL A 27 -10.10 -5.31 10.74
N TYR A 28 -10.94 -5.60 11.75
CA TYR A 28 -12.19 -4.86 11.99
C TYR A 28 -11.92 -3.38 12.32
N ASP A 29 -10.97 -3.11 13.22
CA ASP A 29 -10.59 -1.75 13.59
C ASP A 29 -10.02 -0.98 12.38
N LEU A 30 -9.21 -1.65 11.57
CA LEU A 30 -8.67 -1.09 10.33
C LEU A 30 -9.79 -0.75 9.34
N PHE A 31 -10.74 -1.67 9.16
CA PHE A 31 -11.88 -1.48 8.26
C PHE A 31 -12.73 -0.28 8.68
N TYR A 32 -13.07 -0.18 9.95
CA TYR A 32 -13.83 0.96 10.48
C TYR A 32 -13.10 2.29 10.24
N LYS A 33 -11.81 2.35 10.58
CA LYS A 33 -11.00 3.57 10.43
C LYS A 33 -10.88 4.03 8.98
N VAL A 34 -10.67 3.12 8.04
CA VAL A 34 -10.54 3.50 6.63
C VAL A 34 -11.87 3.98 6.05
N LEU A 35 -12.99 3.34 6.40
CA LEU A 35 -14.32 3.78 5.93
C LEU A 35 -14.69 5.16 6.50
N ASP A 36 -14.43 5.40 7.78
CA ASP A 36 -14.64 6.70 8.40
C ASP A 36 -13.79 7.79 7.72
N ARG A 37 -12.52 7.48 7.43
CA ARG A 37 -11.62 8.41 6.73
C ARG A 37 -12.07 8.67 5.28
N ILE A 38 -12.53 7.65 4.55
CA ILE A 38 -13.10 7.83 3.21
C ILE A 38 -14.36 8.70 3.26
N ALA A 39 -15.24 8.45 4.22
CA ALA A 39 -16.47 9.23 4.38
C ALA A 39 -16.19 10.72 4.63
N SER A 40 -15.21 11.02 5.49
CA SER A 40 -14.81 12.39 5.85
C SER A 40 -13.87 13.08 4.85
N ALA A 41 -13.34 12.37 3.86
CA ALA A 41 -12.41 12.90 2.86
C ALA A 41 -13.01 14.06 2.06
N LYS A 42 -12.19 15.08 1.80
CA LYS A 42 -12.62 16.31 1.09
C LYS A 42 -12.23 16.29 -0.39
N SER A 43 -11.29 15.43 -0.77
CA SER A 43 -10.80 15.31 -2.15
C SER A 43 -10.59 13.85 -2.56
N LYS A 44 -10.45 13.61 -3.86
CA LYS A 44 -10.04 12.30 -4.39
C LYS A 44 -8.68 11.87 -3.80
N LYS A 45 -7.75 12.80 -3.69
CA LYS A 45 -6.43 12.55 -3.09
C LYS A 45 -6.54 12.05 -1.65
N ASP A 46 -7.40 12.66 -0.82
CA ASP A 46 -7.60 12.22 0.57
C ASP A 46 -8.16 10.79 0.64
N VAL A 47 -9.07 10.44 -0.26
CA VAL A 47 -9.59 9.07 -0.38
C VAL A 47 -8.47 8.10 -0.73
N MET A 48 -7.65 8.43 -1.74
CA MET A 48 -6.55 7.58 -2.18
C MET A 48 -5.51 7.37 -1.09
N ILE A 49 -5.15 8.42 -0.35
CA ILE A 49 -4.24 8.34 0.80
C ILE A 49 -4.80 7.39 1.88
N ALA A 50 -6.08 7.50 2.20
CA ALA A 50 -6.72 6.59 3.14
C ALA A 50 -6.64 5.13 2.68
N VAL A 51 -6.88 4.88 1.39
CA VAL A 51 -6.82 3.53 0.82
C VAL A 51 -5.38 3.00 0.76
N ILE A 52 -4.38 3.84 0.44
CA ILE A 52 -2.96 3.46 0.48
C ILE A 52 -2.55 3.06 1.91
N LYS A 53 -2.93 3.84 2.93
CA LYS A 53 -2.71 3.48 4.34
C LYS A 53 -3.36 2.13 4.68
N PHE A 54 -4.58 1.91 4.21
CA PHE A 54 -5.28 0.64 4.39
C PHE A 54 -4.54 -0.53 3.72
N GLN A 55 -4.14 -0.40 2.44
CA GLN A 55 -3.41 -1.45 1.72
C GLN A 55 -2.16 -1.89 2.47
N LEU A 56 -1.33 -0.93 2.89
CA LEU A 56 -0.08 -1.19 3.61
C LEU A 56 -0.31 -1.87 4.96
N LYS A 57 -1.26 -1.36 5.76
CA LYS A 57 -1.58 -1.90 7.08
C LYS A 57 -2.26 -3.27 7.00
N MET A 58 -3.15 -3.47 6.03
CA MET A 58 -3.81 -4.76 5.81
C MET A 58 -2.80 -5.85 5.50
N MET A 59 -1.87 -5.59 4.57
CA MET A 59 -0.82 -6.56 4.22
C MET A 59 0.10 -6.87 5.40
N LEU A 60 0.38 -5.89 6.26
CA LEU A 60 1.14 -6.13 7.48
C LEU A 60 0.38 -7.06 8.45
N ILE A 61 -0.91 -6.80 8.68
CA ILE A 61 -1.76 -7.60 9.59
C ILE A 61 -1.84 -9.06 9.13
N VAL A 62 -1.99 -9.29 7.83
CA VAL A 62 -2.12 -10.66 7.28
C VAL A 62 -0.77 -11.35 7.02
N GLY A 63 0.33 -10.76 7.45
CA GLY A 63 1.66 -11.38 7.40
C GLY A 63 2.47 -11.13 6.14
N PHE A 64 2.02 -10.25 5.27
CA PHE A 64 2.70 -9.87 4.01
C PHE A 64 3.18 -8.41 4.04
N GLY A 65 3.70 -7.95 5.18
CA GLY A 65 4.23 -6.60 5.32
C GLY A 65 5.35 -6.30 4.33
N LEU A 66 5.39 -5.06 3.86
CA LEU A 66 6.36 -4.58 2.88
C LEU A 66 7.60 -4.00 3.57
N GLU A 67 8.77 -4.20 2.95
CA GLU A 67 10.05 -3.66 3.43
C GLU A 67 10.50 -2.50 2.55
N PHE A 68 10.68 -1.33 3.16
CA PHE A 68 11.13 -0.11 2.48
C PHE A 68 12.41 0.49 3.06
N ASP A 69 12.90 0.00 4.20
CA ASP A 69 14.03 0.61 4.92
C ASP A 69 15.37 0.15 4.37
N SER A 70 15.48 -1.14 4.08
CA SER A 70 16.71 -1.78 3.64
C SER A 70 16.52 -2.68 2.43
N CYS A 71 17.60 -2.90 1.70
CA CYS A 71 17.63 -3.84 0.59
C CYS A 71 17.30 -5.26 1.06
N LEU A 72 16.34 -5.91 0.43
CA LEU A 72 15.95 -7.28 0.77
C LEU A 72 17.07 -8.31 0.58
N CYS A 73 18.09 -8.00 -0.24
CA CYS A 73 19.20 -8.93 -0.51
C CYS A 73 20.40 -8.69 0.39
N CYS A 74 21.02 -7.51 0.35
CA CYS A 74 22.24 -7.22 1.13
C CYS A 74 21.96 -6.67 2.53
N ARG A 75 20.73 -6.29 2.82
CA ARG A 75 20.31 -5.70 4.10
C ARG A 75 20.90 -4.31 4.38
N GLU A 76 21.59 -3.72 3.43
CA GLU A 76 22.08 -2.35 3.55
C GLU A 76 20.92 -1.36 3.45
N GLU A 77 20.99 -0.31 4.25
CA GLU A 77 20.02 0.78 4.22
C GLU A 77 20.11 1.53 2.87
N ILE A 78 18.97 1.80 2.25
CA ILE A 78 18.88 2.58 1.02
C ILE A 78 18.45 3.99 1.38
N LEU A 79 19.36 4.96 1.35
CA LEU A 79 19.08 6.33 1.79
C LEU A 79 18.34 7.15 0.72
N ASN A 80 19.05 7.94 -0.06
CA ASN A 80 18.45 8.90 -0.99
C ASN A 80 18.59 8.48 -2.46
N GLU A 81 18.83 7.21 -2.69
CA GLU A 81 19.03 6.65 -4.02
C GLU A 81 17.73 6.12 -4.60
N ASP A 82 17.64 6.08 -5.91
CA ASP A 82 16.60 5.31 -6.58
C ASP A 82 16.85 3.82 -6.33
N MET A 83 15.77 3.08 -6.21
CA MET A 83 15.78 1.67 -5.91
C MET A 83 14.81 0.93 -6.81
N TYR A 84 14.78 -0.37 -6.70
CA TYR A 84 13.82 -1.21 -7.42
C TYR A 84 12.86 -1.86 -6.43
N PHE A 85 11.59 -1.97 -6.80
CA PHE A 85 10.59 -2.63 -5.97
C PHE A 85 10.25 -4.00 -6.55
N SER A 86 10.49 -5.04 -5.77
CA SER A 86 10.13 -6.41 -6.11
C SER A 86 8.77 -6.78 -5.54
N ILE A 87 7.78 -6.92 -6.41
CA ILE A 87 6.45 -7.42 -6.01
C ILE A 87 6.57 -8.86 -5.47
N GLN A 88 7.41 -9.68 -6.09
CA GLN A 88 7.60 -11.06 -5.65
C GLN A 88 8.21 -11.16 -4.26
N MET A 89 9.17 -10.30 -3.92
CA MET A 89 9.87 -10.32 -2.63
C MET A 89 9.17 -9.45 -1.57
N GLY A 90 8.33 -8.52 -1.98
CA GLY A 90 7.58 -7.63 -1.09
C GLY A 90 8.42 -6.49 -0.50
N GLY A 91 9.30 -5.87 -1.29
CA GLY A 91 10.07 -4.75 -0.81
C GLY A 91 11.11 -4.24 -1.79
N VAL A 92 12.01 -3.39 -1.28
CA VAL A 92 13.00 -2.69 -2.09
C VAL A 92 14.31 -3.46 -2.23
N VAL A 93 14.95 -3.26 -3.38
CA VAL A 93 16.25 -3.81 -3.74
C VAL A 93 17.13 -2.67 -4.23
N CYS A 94 18.38 -2.59 -3.76
CA CYS A 94 19.34 -1.59 -4.22
C CYS A 94 19.80 -1.87 -5.66
N GLU A 95 20.38 -0.87 -6.30
CA GLU A 95 20.83 -0.97 -7.69
C GLU A 95 21.88 -2.07 -7.89
N GLU A 96 22.79 -2.23 -6.94
CA GLU A 96 23.85 -3.25 -7.02
C GLU A 96 23.27 -4.67 -7.01
N CYS A 97 22.40 -4.98 -6.05
CA CYS A 97 21.77 -6.30 -5.99
C CYS A 97 20.82 -6.54 -7.16
N ASN A 98 20.24 -5.48 -7.72
CA ASN A 98 19.32 -5.61 -8.85
C ASN A 98 20.02 -6.01 -10.17
N LYS A 99 21.34 -5.84 -10.29
CA LYS A 99 22.08 -6.32 -11.45
C LYS A 99 21.89 -7.81 -11.69
N ASP A 100 21.81 -8.59 -10.62
CA ASP A 100 21.61 -10.04 -10.68
C ASP A 100 20.13 -10.44 -10.73
N LEU A 101 19.24 -9.63 -10.15
CA LEU A 101 17.81 -9.95 -10.03
C LEU A 101 16.99 -9.52 -11.25
N GLY A 102 17.36 -8.40 -11.88
CA GLY A 102 16.67 -7.89 -13.05
C GLY A 102 15.25 -7.36 -12.78
N VAL A 103 14.97 -6.86 -11.56
CA VAL A 103 13.69 -6.23 -11.23
C VAL A 103 13.50 -4.99 -12.08
N LYS A 104 12.34 -4.84 -12.73
CA LYS A 104 12.05 -3.78 -13.70
C LYS A 104 11.43 -2.53 -13.07
N LEU A 105 10.71 -2.69 -11.97
CA LEU A 105 9.97 -1.60 -11.34
C LEU A 105 10.91 -0.71 -10.53
N LYS A 106 11.29 0.41 -11.13
CA LYS A 106 12.11 1.43 -10.46
C LYS A 106 11.24 2.28 -9.55
N LEU A 107 11.69 2.46 -8.31
CA LEU A 107 11.01 3.26 -7.29
C LEU A 107 11.87 4.47 -6.93
N HIS A 108 11.31 5.67 -7.08
CA HIS A 108 11.97 6.89 -6.64
C HIS A 108 11.93 7.02 -5.12
N HIS A 109 13.02 7.49 -4.49
CA HIS A 109 13.11 7.59 -3.03
C HIS A 109 11.95 8.39 -2.40
N LYS A 110 11.45 9.46 -3.03
CA LYS A 110 10.29 10.21 -2.53
C LYS A 110 9.00 9.40 -2.45
N MET A 111 8.81 8.45 -3.37
CA MET A 111 7.67 7.54 -3.32
C MET A 111 7.83 6.51 -2.21
N ARG A 112 9.05 5.99 -2.01
CA ARG A 112 9.39 5.13 -0.88
C ARG A 112 9.09 5.85 0.44
N ASP A 113 9.58 7.08 0.60
CA ASP A 113 9.41 7.87 1.81
C ASP A 113 7.91 8.16 2.09
N PHE A 114 7.14 8.43 1.03
CA PHE A 114 5.69 8.56 1.13
C PHE A 114 5.04 7.27 1.64
N MET A 115 5.36 6.11 1.07
CA MET A 115 4.78 4.83 1.49
C MET A 115 5.21 4.45 2.93
N GLN A 116 6.45 4.71 3.32
CA GLN A 116 6.90 4.54 4.71
C GLN A 116 6.07 5.40 5.68
N ALA A 117 5.84 6.67 5.33
CA ALA A 117 5.00 7.55 6.14
C ALA A 117 3.55 7.04 6.23
N MET A 118 2.99 6.49 5.13
CA MET A 118 1.65 5.91 5.12
C MET A 118 1.56 4.64 6.00
N MET A 119 2.62 3.88 6.12
CA MET A 119 2.69 2.74 7.05
C MET A 119 2.73 3.19 8.51
N GLN A 120 3.52 4.23 8.79
CA GLN A 120 3.80 4.69 10.15
C GLN A 120 2.63 5.45 10.78
N PHE A 121 2.01 6.38 10.03
CA PHE A 121 1.00 7.26 10.59
C PHE A 121 -0.42 6.69 10.53
N ASP A 122 -1.21 6.99 11.58
CA ASP A 122 -2.62 6.60 11.63
C ASP A 122 -3.47 7.44 10.65
N PHE A 123 -4.71 7.01 10.42
CA PHE A 123 -5.65 7.63 9.45
C PHE A 123 -5.99 9.08 9.80
N ASN A 124 -6.03 9.42 11.08
CA ASN A 124 -6.37 10.77 11.55
C ASN A 124 -5.17 11.74 11.57
N PHE A 125 -3.97 11.24 11.26
CA PHE A 125 -2.77 12.07 11.22
C PHE A 125 -2.45 12.46 9.78
N GLU A 126 -2.42 13.76 9.49
CA GLU A 126 -1.99 14.32 8.22
C GLU A 126 -0.51 14.69 8.30
N SER A 127 0.34 13.92 7.68
CA SER A 127 1.78 14.16 7.63
C SER A 127 2.16 15.20 6.56
N GLU A 128 3.40 15.69 6.62
CA GLU A 128 3.97 16.50 5.53
C GLU A 128 3.96 15.74 4.19
N TYR A 129 4.07 14.43 4.21
CA TYR A 129 4.02 13.59 3.01
C TYR A 129 2.63 13.58 2.38
N ASP A 130 1.56 13.55 3.20
CA ASP A 130 0.18 13.64 2.73
C ASP A 130 -0.06 14.96 1.99
N LYS A 131 0.46 16.07 2.56
CA LYS A 131 0.32 17.41 1.97
C LYS A 131 1.08 17.55 0.65
N LYS A 132 2.29 17.00 0.58
CA LYS A 132 3.18 17.08 -0.59
C LYS A 132 2.85 16.08 -1.69
N ALA A 133 2.09 15.02 -1.37
CA ALA A 133 1.68 14.02 -2.35
C ALA A 133 0.82 14.65 -3.47
N THR A 134 1.14 14.30 -4.70
CA THR A 134 0.32 14.63 -5.87
C THR A 134 -0.64 13.50 -6.20
N ASP A 135 -1.70 13.78 -6.95
CA ASP A 135 -2.61 12.74 -7.44
C ASP A 135 -1.86 11.64 -8.18
N LYS A 136 -0.87 12.01 -8.99
CA LYS A 136 -0.02 11.07 -9.73
C LYS A 136 0.76 10.13 -8.82
N VAL A 137 1.35 10.64 -7.75
CA VAL A 137 2.06 9.81 -6.76
C VAL A 137 1.10 8.84 -6.10
N CYS A 138 -0.08 9.31 -5.69
CA CYS A 138 -1.11 8.45 -5.09
C CYS A 138 -1.57 7.36 -6.06
N GLU A 139 -1.81 7.68 -7.33
CA GLU A 139 -2.21 6.70 -8.36
C GLU A 139 -1.14 5.62 -8.56
N VAL A 140 0.12 6.00 -8.68
CA VAL A 140 1.22 5.04 -8.86
C VAL A 140 1.38 4.14 -7.63
N CYS A 141 1.35 4.72 -6.43
CA CYS A 141 1.45 3.94 -5.18
C CYS A 141 0.26 2.99 -5.01
N PHE A 142 -0.97 3.47 -5.24
CA PHE A 142 -2.17 2.65 -5.19
C PHE A 142 -2.08 1.45 -6.14
N ASN A 143 -1.69 1.68 -7.40
CA ASN A 143 -1.59 0.62 -8.41
C ASN A 143 -0.50 -0.40 -8.07
N LEU A 144 0.68 0.06 -7.62
CA LEU A 144 1.76 -0.80 -7.16
C LEU A 144 1.30 -1.71 -6.01
N LEU A 145 0.67 -1.14 -5.00
CA LEU A 145 0.16 -1.89 -3.86
C LEU A 145 -0.97 -2.84 -4.24
N ASN A 146 -1.84 -2.43 -5.16
CA ASN A 146 -2.89 -3.32 -5.67
C ASN A 146 -2.30 -4.52 -6.42
N GLU A 147 -1.28 -4.32 -7.24
CA GLU A 147 -0.58 -5.41 -7.92
C GLU A 147 0.08 -6.35 -6.90
N TYR A 148 0.70 -5.81 -5.86
CA TYR A 148 1.24 -6.60 -4.75
C TYR A 148 0.17 -7.42 -4.04
N ILE A 149 -0.95 -6.81 -3.67
CA ILE A 149 -2.08 -7.50 -3.03
C ILE A 149 -2.62 -8.61 -3.94
N GLN A 150 -2.81 -8.31 -5.23
CA GLN A 150 -3.29 -9.30 -6.20
C GLN A 150 -2.34 -10.49 -6.33
N SER A 151 -1.03 -10.30 -6.16
CA SER A 151 -0.04 -11.40 -6.20
C SER A 151 -0.14 -12.37 -5.03
N HIS A 152 -0.85 -12.00 -3.96
CA HIS A 152 -1.03 -12.80 -2.74
C HIS A 152 -2.41 -13.50 -2.66
N THR A 153 -3.18 -13.49 -3.73
CA THR A 153 -4.48 -14.17 -3.78
C THR A 153 -4.77 -14.68 -5.18
N ASP A 154 -5.40 -15.86 -5.26
CA ASP A 154 -5.92 -16.41 -6.51
C ASP A 154 -7.27 -15.78 -6.91
N LYS A 155 -7.91 -15.07 -5.98
CA LYS A 155 -9.18 -14.39 -6.24
C LYS A 155 -8.92 -13.07 -6.96
N LYS A 156 -9.58 -12.87 -8.11
CA LYS A 156 -9.51 -11.62 -8.84
C LYS A 156 -10.20 -10.48 -8.08
N ILE A 157 -9.50 -9.38 -7.86
CA ILE A 157 -10.06 -8.16 -7.27
C ILE A 157 -10.90 -7.46 -8.35
N LYS A 158 -12.23 -7.56 -8.24
CA LYS A 158 -13.18 -7.11 -9.30
C LYS A 158 -13.41 -5.59 -9.26
N SER A 159 -13.41 -5.00 -8.07
CA SER A 159 -13.63 -3.56 -7.88
C SER A 159 -12.60 -2.67 -8.59
N ILE A 160 -11.39 -3.18 -8.85
CA ILE A 160 -10.36 -2.49 -9.62
C ILE A 160 -10.80 -2.14 -11.02
N SER A 161 -11.55 -3.00 -11.70
CA SER A 161 -12.03 -2.72 -13.05
C SER A 161 -12.98 -1.51 -13.11
N VAL A 162 -13.67 -1.24 -12.03
CA VAL A 162 -14.57 -0.10 -11.87
C VAL A 162 -13.80 1.18 -11.53
N LEU A 163 -12.72 1.07 -10.74
CA LEU A 163 -11.85 2.20 -10.39
C LEU A 163 -11.05 2.72 -11.58
N ASN A 164 -10.71 1.84 -12.53
CA ASN A 164 -9.94 2.17 -13.74
C ASN A 164 -10.81 2.52 -14.96
N ALA A 165 -12.12 2.41 -14.83
CA ALA A 165 -13.08 2.81 -15.85
C ALA A 165 -13.41 4.30 -15.75
#